data_1cf374472552bef89e97be72e2894ee7
#
_entry.id   1cf374472552bef89e97be72e2894ee7
#
_cell.length_a   1.000
_cell.length_b   1.000
_cell.length_c   1.000
_cell.angle_alpha   90.00
_cell.angle_beta   90.00
_cell.angle_gamma   90.00
#
_symmetry.space_group_name_H-M   'P 1'
#
loop_
_entity.id
_entity.type
_entity.pdbx_description
1 polymer ?
#
loop_
_entity_poly.entity_id
_entity_poly.type
_entity_poly.pdbx_seq_one_letter_code
_entity_poly.pdbx_strand_id
1 'polypeptide(L)'
;MKSRKHTIFLMTSLAVFAASVIAVTIYYCEAATELNRILSEVEDTQFRVGLEAGLVWSIFFTVAVLGAELSFIRSVYKMLKHKPRKLVGICYLVSTFFAFLSIAFYCLVVLKVFNFVSASGRDYTGDVYLFTFWPCFLISFALGSLPAKQDD
;
A
#
# COMPACT_ATOMS: atom_id res chain seq x y z
N MET A 1 25.24 2.85 -21.64
CA MET A 1 25.02 3.59 -20.38
C MET A 1 23.56 3.64 -19.91
N LYS A 2 22.54 3.69 -20.77
CA LYS A 2 21.11 3.68 -20.39
C LYS A 2 20.67 2.42 -19.64
N SER A 3 21.16 1.24 -20.04
CA SER A 3 20.82 -0.06 -19.43
C SER A 3 21.18 -0.14 -17.92
N ARG A 4 22.33 0.40 -17.53
CA ARG A 4 22.84 0.32 -16.15
C ARG A 4 21.94 1.07 -15.15
N LYS A 5 21.40 2.24 -15.54
CA LYS A 5 20.50 3.04 -14.67
C LYS A 5 19.18 2.32 -14.39
N HIS A 6 18.63 1.64 -15.39
CA HIS A 6 17.38 0.88 -15.22
C HIS A 6 17.57 -0.32 -14.30
N THR A 7 18.70 -1.02 -14.44
CA THR A 7 19.05 -2.15 -13.58
C THR A 7 19.25 -1.70 -12.14
N ILE A 8 19.98 -0.60 -11.92
CA ILE A 8 20.19 -0.05 -10.57
C ILE A 8 18.84 0.33 -9.95
N PHE A 9 17.98 1.07 -10.68
CA PHE A 9 16.64 1.43 -10.18
C PHE A 9 15.85 0.19 -9.78
N LEU A 10 15.79 -0.81 -10.65
CA LEU A 10 15.04 -2.04 -10.38
C LEU A 10 15.57 -2.78 -9.14
N MET A 11 16.89 -2.96 -9.07
CA MET A 11 17.52 -3.65 -7.93
C MET A 11 17.28 -2.93 -6.61
N THR A 12 17.46 -1.58 -6.60
CA THR A 12 17.21 -0.76 -5.42
C THR A 12 15.74 -0.82 -5.00
N SER A 13 14.81 -0.69 -5.95
CA SER A 13 13.37 -0.75 -5.67
C SER A 13 12.93 -2.12 -5.15
N LEU A 14 13.49 -3.21 -5.70
CA LEU A 14 13.19 -4.56 -5.20
C LEU A 14 13.79 -4.80 -3.82
N ALA A 15 14.97 -4.23 -3.53
CA ALA A 15 15.57 -4.31 -2.19
C ALA A 15 14.72 -3.56 -1.14
N VAL A 16 14.22 -2.37 -1.48
CA VAL A 16 13.29 -1.61 -0.62
C VAL A 16 12.01 -2.39 -0.41
N PHE A 17 11.41 -2.93 -1.48
CA PHE A 17 10.21 -3.76 -1.38
C PHE A 17 10.41 -4.99 -0.49
N ALA A 18 11.52 -5.70 -0.64
CA ALA A 18 11.85 -6.85 0.21
C ALA A 18 12.01 -6.44 1.68
N ALA A 19 12.63 -5.29 1.95
CA ALA A 19 12.73 -4.74 3.31
C ALA A 19 11.35 -4.40 3.88
N SER A 20 10.45 -3.81 3.08
CA SER A 20 9.06 -3.53 3.48
C SER A 20 8.32 -4.82 3.84
N VAL A 21 8.45 -5.88 3.03
CA VAL A 21 7.82 -7.19 3.29
C VAL A 21 8.35 -7.79 4.60
N ILE A 22 9.66 -7.76 4.83
CA ILE A 22 10.27 -8.28 6.06
C ILE A 22 9.77 -7.50 7.27
N ALA A 23 9.79 -6.17 7.24
CA ALA A 23 9.32 -5.32 8.32
C ALA A 23 7.85 -5.58 8.68
N VAL A 24 7.00 -5.70 7.65
CA VAL A 24 5.58 -6.02 7.80
C VAL A 24 5.39 -7.41 8.41
N THR A 25 6.15 -8.40 7.97
CA THR A 25 6.07 -9.77 8.51
C THR A 25 6.43 -9.78 9.99
N ILE A 26 7.52 -9.13 10.39
CA ILE A 26 7.93 -9.03 11.80
C ILE A 26 6.82 -8.37 12.62
N TYR A 27 6.30 -7.22 12.15
CA TYR A 27 5.23 -6.50 12.83
C TYR A 27 3.99 -7.37 13.07
N TYR A 28 3.54 -8.13 12.08
CA TYR A 28 2.37 -8.99 12.23
C TYR A 28 2.63 -10.25 13.06
N CYS A 29 3.85 -10.78 13.08
CA CYS A 29 4.21 -11.84 14.00
C CYS A 29 4.13 -11.37 15.47
N GLU A 30 4.63 -10.16 15.76
CA GLU A 30 4.52 -9.55 17.08
C GLU A 30 3.06 -9.24 17.45
N ALA A 31 2.30 -8.63 16.52
CA ALA A 31 0.89 -8.31 16.73
C ALA A 31 0.04 -9.56 16.96
N ALA A 32 0.29 -10.65 16.24
CA ALA A 32 -0.42 -11.92 16.41
C ALA A 32 -0.09 -12.57 17.78
N THR A 33 1.16 -12.47 18.22
CA THR A 33 1.58 -12.98 19.54
C THR A 33 0.89 -12.22 20.66
N GLU A 34 0.86 -10.89 20.58
CA GLU A 34 0.19 -10.04 21.56
C GLU A 34 -1.33 -10.23 21.55
N LEU A 35 -1.93 -10.39 20.36
CA LEU A 35 -3.34 -10.70 20.23
C LEU A 35 -3.69 -12.03 20.93
N ASN A 36 -2.91 -13.09 20.71
CA ASN A 36 -3.13 -14.38 21.36
C ASN A 36 -3.04 -14.27 22.87
N ARG A 37 -2.11 -13.44 23.40
CA ARG A 37 -2.02 -13.16 24.83
C ARG A 37 -3.28 -12.50 25.35
N ILE A 38 -3.75 -11.45 24.69
CA ILE A 38 -4.96 -10.73 25.08
C ILE A 38 -6.19 -11.65 25.02
N LEU A 39 -6.31 -12.45 23.95
CA LEU A 39 -7.45 -13.37 23.77
C LEU A 39 -7.50 -14.45 24.85
N SER A 40 -6.35 -14.83 25.45
CA SER A 40 -6.33 -15.79 26.57
C SER A 40 -6.88 -15.21 27.88
N GLU A 41 -6.91 -13.90 28.01
CA GLU A 41 -7.36 -13.16 29.20
C GLU A 41 -8.82 -12.66 29.08
N VAL A 42 -9.38 -12.67 27.86
CA VAL A 42 -10.71 -12.11 27.56
C VAL A 42 -11.75 -13.22 27.49
N GLU A 43 -12.77 -13.16 28.34
CA GLU A 43 -13.91 -14.10 28.35
C GLU A 43 -15.04 -13.68 27.38
N ASP A 44 -15.14 -12.37 27.03
CA ASP A 44 -16.19 -11.84 26.16
C ASP A 44 -15.96 -12.26 24.70
N THR A 45 -16.86 -13.12 24.22
CA THR A 45 -16.81 -13.67 22.86
C THR A 45 -16.98 -12.59 21.77
N GLN A 46 -17.80 -11.56 22.01
CA GLN A 46 -18.01 -10.51 21.01
C GLN A 46 -16.76 -9.64 20.88
N PHE A 47 -16.11 -9.32 21.98
CA PHE A 47 -14.86 -8.57 21.98
C PHE A 47 -13.72 -9.36 21.31
N ARG A 48 -13.64 -10.68 21.53
CA ARG A 48 -12.68 -11.57 20.86
C ARG A 48 -12.83 -11.53 19.35
N VAL A 49 -14.05 -11.71 18.83
CA VAL A 49 -14.35 -11.67 17.39
C VAL A 49 -14.00 -10.30 16.79
N GLY A 50 -14.23 -9.21 17.52
CA GLY A 50 -13.87 -7.87 17.08
C GLY A 50 -12.36 -7.68 16.93
N LEU A 51 -11.55 -8.19 17.87
CA LEU A 51 -10.09 -8.13 17.82
C LEU A 51 -9.51 -8.96 16.66
N GLU A 52 -10.02 -10.18 16.48
CA GLU A 52 -9.60 -11.05 15.37
C GLU A 52 -9.93 -10.44 14.01
N ALA A 53 -11.15 -9.90 13.86
CA ALA A 53 -11.55 -9.18 12.65
C ALA A 53 -10.65 -7.96 12.39
N GLY A 54 -10.30 -7.20 13.41
CA GLY A 54 -9.39 -6.05 13.33
C GLY A 54 -8.02 -6.44 12.78
N LEU A 55 -7.45 -7.55 13.26
CA LEU A 55 -6.17 -8.06 12.76
C LEU A 55 -6.27 -8.47 11.27
N VAL A 56 -7.32 -9.21 10.91
CA VAL A 56 -7.53 -9.64 9.51
C VAL A 56 -7.65 -8.43 8.58
N TRP A 57 -8.43 -7.41 8.95
CA TRP A 57 -8.55 -6.18 8.18
C TRP A 57 -7.22 -5.44 8.05
N SER A 58 -6.45 -5.36 9.13
CA SER A 58 -5.13 -4.73 9.13
C SER A 58 -4.15 -5.43 8.17
N ILE A 59 -4.13 -6.77 8.16
CA ILE A 59 -3.33 -7.55 7.21
C ILE A 59 -3.77 -7.26 5.78
N PHE A 60 -5.08 -7.27 5.51
CA PHE A 60 -5.63 -7.01 4.18
C PHE A 60 -5.21 -5.64 3.64
N PHE A 61 -5.29 -4.59 4.47
CA PHE A 61 -4.84 -3.25 4.11
C PHE A 61 -3.34 -3.21 3.82
N THR A 62 -2.54 -3.87 4.62
CA THR A 62 -1.08 -3.88 4.44
C THR A 62 -0.69 -4.60 3.15
N VAL A 63 -1.35 -5.71 2.81
CA VAL A 63 -1.14 -6.39 1.51
C VAL A 63 -1.48 -5.45 0.35
N ALA A 64 -2.55 -4.66 0.46
CA ALA A 64 -2.91 -3.69 -0.55
C ALA A 64 -1.87 -2.55 -0.69
N VAL A 65 -1.24 -2.11 0.42
CA VAL A 65 -0.14 -1.13 0.37
C VAL A 65 1.09 -1.69 -0.31
N LEU A 66 1.46 -2.94 -0.03
CA LEU A 66 2.54 -3.63 -0.75
C LEU A 66 2.22 -3.76 -2.25
N GLY A 67 0.94 -3.98 -2.59
CA GLY A 67 0.46 -3.96 -3.97
C GLY A 67 0.61 -2.58 -4.63
N ALA A 68 0.35 -1.49 -3.90
CA ALA A 68 0.57 -0.12 -4.37
C ALA A 68 2.06 0.16 -4.60
N GLU A 69 2.95 -0.31 -3.72
CA GLU A 69 4.40 -0.20 -3.89
C GLU A 69 4.87 -0.92 -5.16
N LEU A 70 4.39 -2.15 -5.40
CA LEU A 70 4.68 -2.87 -6.65
C LEU A 70 4.14 -2.16 -7.89
N SER A 71 2.94 -1.58 -7.81
CA SER A 71 2.34 -0.80 -8.90
C SER A 71 3.19 0.44 -9.22
N PHE A 72 3.69 1.12 -8.19
CA PHE A 72 4.63 2.25 -8.34
C PHE A 72 5.91 1.82 -9.06
N ILE A 73 6.58 0.78 -8.56
CA ILE A 73 7.82 0.26 -9.14
C ILE A 73 7.61 -0.14 -10.60
N ARG A 74 6.53 -0.86 -10.88
CA ARG A 74 6.18 -1.31 -12.23
C ARG A 74 5.95 -0.14 -13.20
N SER A 75 5.19 0.87 -12.77
CA SER A 75 4.86 2.03 -13.60
C SER A 75 6.11 2.86 -13.92
N VAL A 76 6.95 3.13 -12.92
CA VAL A 76 8.21 3.84 -13.10
C VAL A 76 9.17 3.04 -13.99
N TYR A 77 9.29 1.73 -13.77
CA TYR A 77 10.13 0.87 -14.60
C TYR A 77 9.70 0.86 -16.06
N LYS A 78 8.38 0.78 -16.33
CA LYS A 78 7.85 0.87 -17.72
C LYS A 78 8.17 2.20 -18.37
N MET A 79 8.03 3.32 -17.63
CA MET A 79 8.39 4.66 -18.15
C MET A 79 9.89 4.78 -18.47
N LEU A 80 10.74 4.19 -17.65
CA LEU A 80 12.19 4.25 -17.83
C LEU A 80 12.67 3.35 -18.98
N LYS A 81 12.11 2.14 -19.11
CA LYS A 81 12.56 1.12 -20.06
C LYS A 81 11.98 1.32 -21.45
N HIS A 82 10.70 1.60 -21.53
CA HIS A 82 9.97 1.77 -22.79
C HIS A 82 9.74 3.27 -23.02
N LYS A 83 9.72 3.69 -24.29
CA LYS A 83 9.24 5.02 -24.66
C LYS A 83 7.74 4.89 -25.00
N PRO A 84 6.84 4.93 -24.02
CA PRO A 84 5.44 4.74 -24.29
C PRO A 84 4.90 5.92 -25.11
N ARG A 85 3.83 5.67 -25.88
CA ARG A 85 3.05 6.75 -26.51
C ARG A 85 2.67 7.79 -25.47
N LYS A 86 2.57 9.05 -25.85
CA LYS A 86 2.29 10.16 -24.92
C LYS A 86 1.14 9.86 -23.96
N LEU A 87 0.02 9.32 -24.48
CA LEU A 87 -1.15 8.98 -23.67
C LEU A 87 -0.83 7.89 -22.62
N VAL A 88 -0.17 6.81 -23.03
CA VAL A 88 0.21 5.70 -22.13
C VAL A 88 1.24 6.18 -21.11
N GLY A 89 2.15 7.07 -21.51
CA GLY A 89 3.11 7.71 -20.60
C GLY A 89 2.42 8.55 -19.53
N ILE A 90 1.39 9.30 -19.89
CA ILE A 90 0.55 10.06 -18.95
C ILE A 90 -0.16 9.09 -17.99
N CYS A 91 -0.74 8.00 -18.49
CA CYS A 91 -1.39 6.99 -17.64
C CYS A 91 -0.43 6.39 -16.61
N TYR A 92 0.83 6.10 -16.98
CA TYR A 92 1.83 5.62 -16.02
C TYR A 92 2.23 6.68 -15.01
N LEU A 93 2.33 7.94 -15.41
CA LEU A 93 2.62 9.05 -14.50
C LEU A 93 1.49 9.22 -13.48
N VAL A 94 0.25 9.19 -13.93
CA VAL A 94 -0.94 9.24 -13.09
C VAL A 94 -0.98 8.02 -12.15
N SER A 95 -0.71 6.81 -12.66
CA SER A 95 -0.59 5.59 -11.85
C SER A 95 0.45 5.74 -10.74
N THR A 96 1.63 6.27 -11.07
CA THR A 96 2.71 6.51 -10.11
C THR A 96 2.30 7.51 -9.02
N PHE A 97 1.60 8.58 -9.41
CA PHE A 97 1.10 9.58 -8.47
C PHE A 97 0.08 8.97 -7.50
N PHE A 98 -0.91 8.22 -8.00
CA PHE A 98 -1.91 7.60 -7.15
C PHE A 98 -1.35 6.48 -6.26
N ALA A 99 -0.35 5.72 -6.75
CA ALA A 99 0.38 4.75 -5.91
C ALA A 99 1.10 5.44 -4.76
N PHE A 100 1.83 6.53 -5.05
CA PHE A 100 2.51 7.33 -4.04
C PHE A 100 1.52 7.90 -3.03
N LEU A 101 0.39 8.43 -3.49
CA LEU A 101 -0.65 8.99 -2.63
C LEU A 101 -1.23 7.91 -1.69
N SER A 102 -1.46 6.69 -2.18
CA SER A 102 -1.92 5.57 -1.35
C SER A 102 -0.92 5.22 -0.26
N ILE A 103 0.36 5.12 -0.59
CA ILE A 103 1.43 4.81 0.37
C ILE A 103 1.55 5.94 1.40
N ALA A 104 1.54 7.20 0.94
CA ALA A 104 1.63 8.36 1.83
C ALA A 104 0.45 8.41 2.82
N PHE A 105 -0.77 8.17 2.34
CA PHE A 105 -1.95 8.09 3.21
C PHE A 105 -1.81 6.98 4.26
N TYR A 106 -1.37 5.80 3.86
CA TYR A 106 -1.12 4.72 4.80
C TYR A 106 -0.11 5.12 5.88
N CYS A 107 1.02 5.68 5.49
CA CYS A 107 2.04 6.13 6.44
C CYS A 107 1.49 7.18 7.42
N LEU A 108 0.70 8.14 6.94
CA LEU A 108 0.12 9.20 7.77
C LEU A 108 -0.88 8.63 8.80
N VAL A 109 -1.66 7.61 8.42
CA VAL A 109 -2.59 6.94 9.33
C VAL A 109 -1.85 6.09 10.36
N VAL A 110 -0.87 5.30 9.93
CA VAL A 110 -0.07 4.44 10.83
C VAL A 110 0.71 5.28 11.84
N LEU A 111 1.26 6.42 11.41
CA LEU A 111 1.98 7.35 12.28
C LEU A 111 1.04 8.21 13.13
N LYS A 112 -0.29 8.04 13.01
CA LYS A 112 -1.32 8.81 13.73
C LYS A 112 -1.16 10.33 13.57
N VAL A 113 -0.65 10.78 12.41
CA VAL A 113 -0.49 12.21 12.11
C VAL A 113 -1.85 12.88 11.95
N PHE A 114 -2.83 12.13 11.42
CA PHE A 114 -4.21 12.58 11.31
C PHE A 114 -5.15 11.63 12.03
N ASN A 115 -5.87 12.16 12.99
CA ASN A 115 -6.99 11.50 13.65
C ASN A 115 -8.26 12.26 13.31
N PHE A 116 -9.20 11.62 12.65
CA PHE A 116 -10.48 12.20 12.29
C PHE A 116 -11.51 11.84 13.38
N VAL A 117 -11.58 12.67 14.40
CA VAL A 117 -12.53 12.50 15.50
C VAL A 117 -13.63 13.55 15.40
N SER A 118 -14.88 13.11 15.45
CA SER A 118 -16.02 14.06 15.47
C SER A 118 -16.13 14.80 16.80
N ALA A 119 -16.92 15.88 16.81
CA ALA A 119 -17.26 16.61 18.04
C ALA A 119 -17.96 15.72 19.09
N SER A 120 -18.60 14.61 18.67
CA SER A 120 -19.20 13.60 19.55
C SER A 120 -18.20 12.54 20.06
N GLY A 121 -16.92 12.65 19.74
CA GLY A 121 -15.87 11.70 20.13
C GLY A 121 -15.80 10.43 19.28
N ARG A 122 -16.60 10.30 18.21
CA ARG A 122 -16.53 9.15 17.30
C ARG A 122 -15.32 9.27 16.38
N ASP A 123 -14.51 8.22 16.34
CA ASP A 123 -13.34 8.13 15.45
C ASP A 123 -13.76 7.64 14.05
N TYR A 124 -13.54 8.49 13.05
CA TYR A 124 -13.77 8.19 11.63
C TYR A 124 -12.49 7.94 10.85
N THR A 125 -11.36 7.83 11.52
CA THR A 125 -10.05 7.69 10.86
C THR A 125 -10.03 6.48 9.91
N GLY A 126 -10.60 5.36 10.34
CA GLY A 126 -10.70 4.15 9.52
C GLY A 126 -11.55 4.35 8.28
N ASP A 127 -12.70 5.03 8.42
CA ASP A 127 -13.61 5.27 7.30
C ASP A 127 -12.96 6.19 6.25
N VAL A 128 -12.36 7.30 6.68
CA VAL A 128 -11.65 8.24 5.78
C VAL A 128 -10.52 7.53 5.05
N TYR A 129 -9.77 6.69 5.75
CA TYR A 129 -8.71 5.90 5.17
C TYR A 129 -9.24 4.95 4.09
N LEU A 130 -10.31 4.23 4.39
CA LEU A 130 -10.93 3.26 3.49
C LEU A 130 -11.42 3.93 2.20
N PHE A 131 -12.13 5.07 2.33
CA PHE A 131 -12.66 5.82 1.20
C PHE A 131 -11.60 6.55 0.36
N THR A 132 -10.42 6.81 0.91
CA THR A 132 -9.35 7.51 0.19
C THR A 132 -8.33 6.56 -0.40
N PHE A 133 -7.91 5.56 0.37
CA PHE A 133 -6.88 4.61 -0.06
C PHE A 133 -7.33 3.74 -1.23
N TRP A 134 -8.51 3.12 -1.11
CA TRP A 134 -8.96 2.14 -2.11
C TRP A 134 -9.14 2.71 -3.51
N PRO A 135 -9.79 3.86 -3.71
CA PRO A 135 -9.86 4.47 -5.04
C PRO A 135 -8.48 4.78 -5.61
N CYS A 136 -7.57 5.34 -4.81
CA CYS A 136 -6.22 5.64 -5.24
C CYS A 136 -5.45 4.39 -5.66
N PHE A 137 -5.54 3.32 -4.86
CA PHE A 137 -4.91 2.03 -5.17
C PHE A 137 -5.47 1.43 -6.46
N LEU A 138 -6.80 1.36 -6.62
CA LEU A 138 -7.45 0.78 -7.79
C LEU A 138 -7.11 1.56 -9.08
N ILE A 139 -7.11 2.89 -9.03
CA ILE A 139 -6.71 3.74 -10.17
C ILE A 139 -5.24 3.48 -10.52
N SER A 140 -4.36 3.45 -9.53
CA SER A 140 -2.94 3.14 -9.73
C SER A 140 -2.75 1.80 -10.40
N PHE A 141 -3.40 0.76 -9.87
CA PHE A 141 -3.28 -0.60 -10.37
C PHE A 141 -3.82 -0.73 -11.80
N ALA A 142 -4.99 -0.16 -12.09
CA ALA A 142 -5.60 -0.20 -13.40
C ALA A 142 -4.73 0.48 -14.46
N LEU A 143 -4.29 1.73 -14.20
CA LEU A 143 -3.47 2.49 -15.13
C LEU A 143 -2.06 1.90 -15.30
N GLY A 144 -1.45 1.40 -14.21
CA GLY A 144 -0.14 0.74 -14.24
C GLY A 144 -0.15 -0.60 -14.98
N SER A 145 -1.32 -1.23 -15.12
CA SER A 145 -1.48 -2.51 -15.83
C SER A 145 -1.55 -2.36 -17.35
N LEU A 146 -1.73 -1.16 -17.87
CA LEU A 146 -1.80 -0.93 -19.30
C LEU A 146 -0.54 -1.46 -20.03
N PRO A 147 -0.69 -2.06 -21.23
CA PRO A 147 0.44 -2.54 -22.00
C PRO A 147 1.29 -1.37 -22.50
N ALA A 148 2.60 -1.51 -22.40
CA ALA A 148 3.54 -0.57 -23.00
C ALA A 148 3.64 -0.84 -24.51
N LYS A 149 2.62 -0.43 -25.31
CA LYS A 149 2.76 -0.48 -26.77
C LYS A 149 3.82 0.54 -27.17
N GLN A 150 4.87 0.05 -27.84
CA GLN A 150 5.81 0.90 -28.56
C GLN A 150 5.15 1.35 -29.86
N ASP A 151 5.45 2.57 -30.29
CA ASP A 151 5.24 2.99 -31.68
C ASP A 151 6.33 2.27 -32.50
N ASP A 152 5.91 1.37 -33.41
CA ASP A 152 6.76 0.78 -34.44
C ASP A 152 7.17 1.87 -35.43
#